data_a2aad70d3ad1fee989586dd496f1cdb7
#
_entry.id   a2aad70d3ad1fee989586dd496f1cdb7
#
_cell.length_a   1.000
_cell.length_b   1.000
_cell.length_c   1.000
_cell.angle_alpha   90.00
_cell.angle_beta   90.00
_cell.angle_gamma   90.00
#
_symmetry.space_group_name_H-M   'P 1'
#
loop_
_entity.id
_entity.type
_entity.pdbx_description
1 polymer ?
#
loop_
_entity_poly.entity_id
_entity_poly.type
_entity_poly.pdbx_seq_one_letter_code
_entity_poly.pdbx_strand_id
1 'polypeptide(L)'
;CEVYGDYDGFMTENVMVNNKISDTYQMNDYAITKWAGELMCLNSTAMFGTEIVRVRPLNCYGPHEHFTPYRGFIPKFIYHALNDKPYTVYKGHKRIIDYVEDSCNTFANIVDNFIPGEVYNVGGRVEWEKDIKEYSDIVLRVVGRDDSLVEYKEAEAFTTIVKTVDFSKAIKDLDHNPVVGPEEGIRRTAEWMKDLYKL
;
A
#
# COMPACT_ATOMS: atom_id res chain seq x y z
N CYS A 1 -1.85 5.33 2.43
CA CYS A 1 -3.27 5.59 2.86
C CYS A 1 -3.51 5.33 4.36
N GLU A 2 -2.48 5.17 5.18
CA GLU A 2 -2.65 4.91 6.62
C GLU A 2 -3.32 6.08 7.38
N VAL A 3 -3.27 7.29 6.83
CA VAL A 3 -3.90 8.48 7.43
C VAL A 3 -5.40 8.35 7.66
N TYR A 4 -6.07 7.46 6.93
CA TYR A 4 -7.51 7.22 7.09
C TYR A 4 -7.87 6.47 8.38
N GLY A 5 -6.89 5.87 9.05
CA GLY A 5 -7.10 5.14 10.32
C GLY A 5 -8.15 4.04 10.19
N ASP A 6 -9.08 4.03 11.14
CA ASP A 6 -10.21 3.08 11.20
C ASP A 6 -11.48 3.61 10.50
N TYR A 7 -11.33 4.45 9.50
CA TYR A 7 -12.47 4.94 8.75
C TYR A 7 -13.17 3.79 8.01
N ASP A 8 -14.45 3.61 8.33
CA ASP A 8 -15.31 2.61 7.70
C ASP A 8 -16.12 3.27 6.57
N GLY A 9 -15.60 3.16 5.36
CA GLY A 9 -16.23 3.73 4.17
C GLY A 9 -15.28 3.87 2.99
N PHE A 10 -15.77 4.50 1.92
CA PHE A 10 -14.99 4.77 0.72
C PHE A 10 -14.03 5.93 0.96
N MET A 11 -12.73 5.65 0.93
CA MET A 11 -11.67 6.57 1.32
C MET A 11 -11.32 7.52 0.17
N THR A 12 -12.00 8.65 0.11
CA THR A 12 -11.65 9.78 -0.77
C THR A 12 -10.70 10.73 -0.05
N GLU A 13 -9.98 11.57 -0.79
CA GLU A 13 -9.05 12.55 -0.22
C GLU A 13 -9.74 13.52 0.76
N ASN A 14 -11.02 13.81 0.53
CA ASN A 14 -11.81 14.74 1.36
C ASN A 14 -12.23 14.15 2.73
N VAL A 15 -12.12 12.85 2.94
CA VAL A 15 -12.47 12.22 4.24
C VAL A 15 -11.72 12.90 5.38
N MET A 16 -10.42 13.12 5.22
CA MET A 16 -9.58 13.73 6.26
C MET A 16 -9.79 15.23 6.44
N VAL A 17 -10.46 15.89 5.51
CA VAL A 17 -10.87 17.30 5.63
C VAL A 17 -12.14 17.43 6.47
N ASN A 18 -13.06 16.48 6.32
CA ASN A 18 -14.40 16.53 6.92
C ASN A 18 -14.49 15.82 8.27
N ASN A 19 -13.62 14.83 8.54
CA ASN A 19 -13.62 14.09 9.79
C ASN A 19 -12.74 14.78 10.85
N LYS A 20 -13.26 14.85 12.07
CA LYS A 20 -12.44 15.26 13.22
C LYS A 20 -11.53 14.10 13.63
N ILE A 21 -10.33 14.44 14.11
CA ILE A 21 -9.39 13.44 14.65
C ILE A 21 -10.04 12.60 15.77
N SER A 22 -10.96 13.20 16.55
CA SER A 22 -11.72 12.50 17.60
C SER A 22 -12.64 11.40 17.09
N ASP A 23 -12.99 11.45 15.81
CA ASP A 23 -14.01 10.58 15.23
C ASP A 23 -13.40 9.40 14.44
N THR A 24 -12.07 9.41 14.26
CA THR A 24 -11.35 8.36 13.52
C THR A 24 -10.09 7.96 14.27
N TYR A 25 -10.07 6.75 14.77
CA TYR A 25 -8.89 6.20 15.43
C TYR A 25 -7.78 5.92 14.40
N GLN A 26 -6.54 6.28 14.75
CA GLN A 26 -5.38 6.03 13.88
C GLN A 26 -4.78 4.62 14.04
N MET A 27 -5.47 3.73 14.72
CA MET A 27 -5.14 2.31 14.91
C MET A 27 -3.79 2.03 15.55
N ASN A 28 -2.71 2.69 15.10
CA ASN A 28 -1.35 2.46 15.57
C ASN A 28 -0.45 3.69 15.38
N ASP A 29 0.72 3.66 16.01
CA ASP A 29 1.68 4.78 15.99
C ASP A 29 2.17 5.12 14.59
N TYR A 30 2.29 4.13 13.70
CA TYR A 30 2.68 4.36 12.31
C TYR A 30 1.66 5.24 11.58
N ALA A 31 0.38 4.94 11.72
CA ALA A 31 -0.70 5.76 11.14
C ALA A 31 -0.68 7.20 11.71
N ILE A 32 -0.44 7.35 13.03
CA ILE A 32 -0.27 8.65 13.68
C ILE A 32 0.89 9.43 13.06
N THR A 33 2.05 8.79 12.81
CA THR A 33 3.19 9.48 12.19
C THR A 33 2.89 9.95 10.76
N LYS A 34 2.12 9.18 9.99
CA LYS A 34 1.69 9.59 8.65
C LYS A 34 0.74 10.78 8.69
N TRP A 35 -0.19 10.78 9.62
CA TRP A 35 -1.08 11.93 9.84
C TRP A 35 -0.32 13.18 10.30
N ALA A 36 0.60 13.04 11.24
CA ALA A 36 1.46 14.13 11.68
C ALA A 36 2.29 14.71 10.53
N GLY A 37 2.81 13.86 9.62
CA GLY A 37 3.51 14.30 8.41
C GLY A 37 2.66 15.17 7.51
N GLU A 38 1.38 14.84 7.30
CA GLU A 38 0.46 15.70 6.54
C GLU A 38 0.20 17.04 7.22
N LEU A 39 0.04 17.05 8.55
CA LEU A 39 -0.10 18.29 9.32
C LEU A 39 1.15 19.17 9.20
N MET A 40 2.35 18.58 9.21
CA MET A 40 3.59 19.30 8.99
C MET A 40 3.67 19.93 7.60
N CYS A 41 3.21 19.24 6.57
CA CYS A 41 3.11 19.80 5.21
C CYS A 41 2.19 21.01 5.17
N LEU A 42 0.99 20.90 5.75
CA LEU A 42 0.03 22.00 5.84
C LEU A 42 0.59 23.20 6.59
N ASN A 43 1.27 22.94 7.72
CA ASN A 43 1.90 23.99 8.52
C ASN A 43 3.05 24.69 7.76
N SER A 44 3.87 23.94 7.03
CA SER A 44 4.94 24.49 6.19
C SER A 44 4.37 25.41 5.10
N THR A 45 3.28 25.01 4.47
CA THR A 45 2.59 25.87 3.49
C THR A 45 2.08 27.15 4.16
N ALA A 46 1.44 27.04 5.34
CA ALA A 46 0.88 28.21 6.04
C ALA A 46 1.96 29.18 6.55
N MET A 47 3.09 28.65 7.06
CA MET A 47 4.14 29.49 7.66
C MET A 47 5.13 30.07 6.64
N PHE A 48 5.43 29.32 5.59
CA PHE A 48 6.54 29.64 4.68
C PHE A 48 6.12 29.77 3.22
N GLY A 49 4.84 29.54 2.89
CA GLY A 49 4.36 29.53 1.51
C GLY A 49 4.93 28.37 0.68
N THR A 50 5.39 27.28 1.31
CA THR A 50 5.94 26.13 0.60
C THR A 50 4.86 25.47 -0.23
N GLU A 51 5.10 25.30 -1.52
CA GLU A 51 4.21 24.59 -2.41
C GLU A 51 4.45 23.06 -2.26
N ILE A 52 3.42 22.31 -1.87
CA ILE A 52 3.52 20.89 -1.57
C ILE A 52 2.33 20.14 -2.20
N VAL A 53 2.62 19.03 -2.87
CA VAL A 53 1.64 17.99 -3.22
C VAL A 53 1.85 16.81 -2.27
N ARG A 54 0.76 16.26 -1.73
CA ARG A 54 0.80 15.09 -0.86
C ARG A 54 0.28 13.87 -1.59
N VAL A 55 0.97 12.76 -1.45
CA VAL A 55 0.55 11.48 -2.06
C VAL A 55 0.33 10.45 -0.97
N ARG A 56 -0.77 9.72 -1.09
CA ARG A 56 -1.17 8.63 -0.20
C ARG A 56 -1.10 7.29 -0.94
N PRO A 57 0.08 6.66 -1.04
CA PRO A 57 0.20 5.35 -1.69
C PRO A 57 -0.48 4.26 -0.87
N LEU A 58 -1.02 3.24 -1.56
CA LEU A 58 -1.67 2.08 -0.97
C LEU A 58 -0.90 0.80 -1.29
N ASN A 59 -0.28 0.19 -0.27
CA ASN A 59 0.40 -1.11 -0.36
C ASN A 59 1.31 -1.26 -1.60
N CYS A 60 2.14 -0.26 -1.85
CA CYS A 60 3.14 -0.30 -2.90
C CYS A 60 4.21 -1.35 -2.56
N TYR A 61 4.56 -2.20 -3.53
CA TYR A 61 5.56 -3.26 -3.40
C TYR A 61 6.32 -3.45 -4.71
N GLY A 62 7.47 -4.10 -4.66
CA GLY A 62 8.25 -4.41 -5.86
C GLY A 62 9.74 -4.57 -5.61
N PRO A 63 10.55 -4.67 -6.68
CA PRO A 63 11.99 -4.62 -6.59
C PRO A 63 12.49 -3.44 -5.77
N HIS A 64 13.60 -3.63 -5.06
CA HIS A 64 14.21 -2.70 -4.10
C HIS A 64 13.47 -2.56 -2.76
N GLU A 65 12.35 -3.24 -2.53
CA GLU A 65 11.80 -3.43 -1.20
C GLU A 65 12.47 -4.64 -0.53
N HIS A 66 13.56 -4.38 0.19
CA HIS A 66 14.30 -5.42 0.93
C HIS A 66 13.46 -6.02 2.05
N PHE A 67 13.58 -7.33 2.24
CA PHE A 67 12.92 -8.01 3.34
C PHE A 67 13.37 -7.47 4.69
N THR A 68 12.40 -7.15 5.53
CA THR A 68 12.54 -6.99 6.99
C THR A 68 11.25 -7.46 7.68
N PRO A 69 11.28 -7.81 8.98
CA PRO A 69 10.07 -8.22 9.71
C PRO A 69 8.97 -7.14 9.74
N TYR A 70 9.33 -5.88 9.50
CA TYR A 70 8.44 -4.72 9.59
C TYR A 70 7.87 -4.25 8.24
N ARG A 71 8.23 -4.91 7.14
CA ARG A 71 7.73 -4.57 5.80
C ARG A 71 6.34 -5.14 5.54
N GLY A 72 5.73 -4.67 4.45
CA GLY A 72 4.43 -5.14 3.98
C GLY A 72 4.37 -6.65 3.76
N PHE A 73 3.18 -7.18 3.62
CA PHE A 73 2.96 -8.64 3.59
C PHE A 73 3.53 -9.30 2.32
N ILE A 74 3.47 -8.64 1.14
CA ILE A 74 3.97 -9.23 -0.11
C ILE A 74 5.46 -9.59 -0.05
N PRO A 75 6.39 -8.66 0.24
CA PRO A 75 7.81 -9.02 0.33
C PRO A 75 8.10 -10.03 1.43
N LYS A 76 7.35 -10.03 2.54
CA LYS A 76 7.49 -11.06 3.59
C LYS A 76 7.09 -12.43 3.08
N PHE A 77 5.94 -12.56 2.44
CA PHE A 77 5.48 -13.84 1.91
C PHE A 77 6.45 -14.41 0.87
N ILE A 78 6.88 -13.57 -0.08
CA ILE A 78 7.85 -13.99 -1.10
C ILE A 78 9.16 -14.47 -0.45
N TYR A 79 9.73 -13.68 0.47
CA TYR A 79 10.99 -14.04 1.12
C TYR A 79 10.89 -15.35 1.91
N HIS A 80 9.81 -15.52 2.68
CA HIS A 80 9.59 -16.73 3.46
C HIS A 80 9.38 -17.94 2.55
N ALA A 81 8.55 -17.83 1.53
CA ALA A 81 8.29 -18.93 0.59
C ALA A 81 9.54 -19.33 -0.19
N LEU A 82 10.39 -18.37 -0.62
CA LEU A 82 11.66 -18.64 -1.28
C LEU A 82 12.65 -19.39 -0.38
N ASN A 83 12.58 -19.20 0.94
CA ASN A 83 13.49 -19.81 1.92
C ASN A 83 12.88 -21.05 2.63
N ASP A 84 11.75 -21.58 2.15
CA ASP A 84 11.02 -22.69 2.79
C ASP A 84 10.72 -22.42 4.29
N LYS A 85 10.42 -21.16 4.62
CA LYS A 85 10.10 -20.73 5.99
C LYS A 85 8.60 -20.50 6.16
N PRO A 86 8.03 -20.88 7.31
CA PRO A 86 6.63 -20.59 7.58
C PRO A 86 6.38 -19.09 7.73
N TYR A 87 5.15 -18.67 7.39
CA TYR A 87 4.67 -17.29 7.60
C TYR A 87 3.19 -17.28 7.96
N THR A 88 2.78 -16.18 8.61
CA THR A 88 1.41 -16.01 9.08
C THR A 88 0.57 -15.25 8.07
N VAL A 89 -0.65 -15.75 7.80
CA VAL A 89 -1.70 -15.08 7.05
C VAL A 89 -2.87 -14.78 7.98
N TYR A 90 -3.22 -13.50 8.12
CA TYR A 90 -4.40 -13.06 8.87
C TYR A 90 -5.63 -13.08 7.99
N LYS A 91 -6.68 -13.79 8.44
CA LYS A 91 -7.92 -13.98 7.69
C LYS A 91 -8.77 -12.70 7.66
N GLY A 92 -9.57 -12.57 6.61
CA GLY A 92 -10.59 -11.54 6.49
C GLY A 92 -10.08 -10.14 6.13
N HIS A 93 -8.76 -9.93 6.03
CA HIS A 93 -8.22 -8.66 5.57
C HIS A 93 -8.21 -8.59 4.04
N LYS A 94 -8.83 -7.55 3.50
CA LYS A 94 -8.82 -7.27 2.05
C LYS A 94 -7.91 -6.09 1.74
N ARG A 95 -7.15 -6.21 0.67
CA ARG A 95 -6.22 -5.16 0.21
C ARG A 95 -6.21 -5.05 -1.30
N ILE A 96 -5.93 -3.84 -1.76
CA ILE A 96 -5.42 -3.58 -3.10
C ILE A 96 -3.91 -3.42 -2.95
N ILE A 97 -3.13 -4.00 -3.84
CA ILE A 97 -1.67 -3.82 -3.91
C ILE A 97 -1.32 -3.04 -5.17
N ASP A 98 -0.22 -2.30 -5.14
CA ASP A 98 0.25 -1.50 -6.26
C ASP A 98 1.71 -1.82 -6.58
N TYR A 99 1.99 -2.08 -7.85
CA TYR A 99 3.36 -2.38 -8.25
C TYR A 99 4.19 -1.09 -8.36
N VAL A 100 5.42 -1.15 -7.86
CA VAL A 100 6.26 0.04 -7.67
C VAL A 100 6.47 0.89 -8.92
N GLU A 101 6.59 0.27 -10.11
CA GLU A 101 6.75 1.00 -11.37
C GLU A 101 5.51 1.84 -11.69
N ASP A 102 4.30 1.30 -11.46
CA ASP A 102 3.03 2.02 -11.69
C ASP A 102 2.91 3.22 -10.74
N SER A 103 3.25 3.03 -9.45
CA SER A 103 3.34 4.13 -8.47
C SER A 103 4.35 5.19 -8.90
N CYS A 104 5.57 4.78 -9.30
CA CYS A 104 6.63 5.70 -9.69
C CYS A 104 6.28 6.51 -10.94
N ASN A 105 5.64 5.90 -11.93
CA ASN A 105 5.15 6.61 -13.12
C ASN A 105 4.16 7.72 -12.73
N THR A 106 3.22 7.41 -11.85
CA THR A 106 2.25 8.41 -11.35
C THR A 106 2.94 9.53 -10.57
N PHE A 107 3.94 9.19 -9.73
CA PHE A 107 4.70 10.22 -9.00
C PHE A 107 5.51 11.11 -9.92
N ALA A 108 6.09 10.56 -10.99
CA ALA A 108 6.80 11.36 -12.00
C ALA A 108 5.86 12.34 -12.71
N ASN A 109 4.62 11.94 -13.01
CA ASN A 109 3.63 12.81 -13.65
C ASN A 109 3.23 14.02 -12.79
N ILE A 110 3.46 14.00 -11.47
CA ILE A 110 3.25 15.17 -10.60
C ILE A 110 4.13 16.35 -11.01
N VAL A 111 5.33 16.09 -11.53
CA VAL A 111 6.27 17.14 -11.94
C VAL A 111 5.65 18.03 -13.03
N ASP A 112 4.98 17.42 -14.00
CA ASP A 112 4.36 18.11 -15.12
C ASP A 112 2.94 18.60 -14.81
N ASN A 113 2.29 18.03 -13.79
CA ASN A 113 0.91 18.31 -13.38
C ASN A 113 0.85 18.82 -11.93
N PHE A 114 1.83 19.61 -11.51
CA PHE A 114 1.95 20.07 -10.13
C PHE A 114 0.88 21.10 -9.79
N ILE A 115 -0.01 20.75 -8.85
CA ILE A 115 -1.03 21.65 -8.31
C ILE A 115 -0.78 21.82 -6.80
N PRO A 116 -0.30 22.99 -6.35
CA PRO A 116 0.01 23.23 -4.94
C PRO A 116 -1.18 22.94 -4.01
N GLY A 117 -0.90 22.27 -2.90
CA GLY A 117 -1.89 21.94 -1.87
C GLY A 117 -2.68 20.67 -2.12
N GLU A 118 -2.62 20.11 -3.32
CA GLU A 118 -3.38 18.92 -3.67
C GLU A 118 -2.93 17.67 -2.93
N VAL A 119 -3.88 16.73 -2.81
CA VAL A 119 -3.67 15.40 -2.23
C VAL A 119 -4.16 14.36 -3.23
N TYR A 120 -3.42 13.28 -3.39
CA TYR A 120 -3.77 12.19 -4.28
C TYR A 120 -3.64 10.83 -3.59
N ASN A 121 -4.70 10.02 -3.67
CA ASN A 121 -4.61 8.59 -3.41
C ASN A 121 -4.01 7.89 -4.63
N VAL A 122 -3.04 7.01 -4.43
CA VAL A 122 -2.39 6.23 -5.50
C VAL A 122 -2.35 4.76 -5.09
N GLY A 123 -2.80 3.88 -5.97
CA GLY A 123 -2.84 2.44 -5.70
C GLY A 123 -3.19 1.62 -6.92
N GLY A 124 -3.24 0.31 -6.78
CA GLY A 124 -3.65 -0.59 -7.85
C GLY A 124 -5.12 -0.42 -8.25
N ARG A 125 -5.55 -1.14 -9.26
CA ARG A 125 -6.95 -1.12 -9.70
C ARG A 125 -7.88 -1.69 -8.64
N VAL A 126 -9.09 -1.12 -8.53
CA VAL A 126 -10.09 -1.57 -7.54
C VAL A 126 -10.47 -3.04 -7.76
N GLU A 127 -10.52 -3.51 -9.00
CA GLU A 127 -10.78 -4.90 -9.35
C GLU A 127 -9.66 -5.88 -8.92
N TRP A 128 -8.51 -5.37 -8.48
CA TRP A 128 -7.43 -6.18 -7.90
C TRP A 128 -7.57 -6.36 -6.38
N GLU A 129 -8.65 -5.85 -5.78
CA GLU A 129 -8.89 -6.10 -4.34
C GLU A 129 -9.02 -7.61 -4.09
N LYS A 130 -8.22 -8.12 -3.17
CA LYS A 130 -8.19 -9.53 -2.78
C LYS A 130 -8.04 -9.69 -1.28
N ASP A 131 -8.50 -10.83 -0.78
CA ASP A 131 -8.13 -11.29 0.55
C ASP A 131 -6.62 -11.56 0.62
N ILE A 132 -6.02 -11.33 1.80
CA ILE A 132 -4.58 -11.60 2.02
C ILE A 132 -4.25 -13.06 1.73
N LYS A 133 -5.19 -13.99 1.96
CA LYS A 133 -5.02 -15.40 1.59
C LYS A 133 -4.86 -15.56 0.08
N GLU A 134 -5.66 -14.91 -0.73
CA GLU A 134 -5.56 -15.01 -2.20
C GLU A 134 -4.20 -14.49 -2.70
N TYR A 135 -3.66 -13.44 -2.08
CA TYR A 135 -2.30 -12.99 -2.36
C TYR A 135 -1.23 -14.01 -1.94
N SER A 136 -1.41 -14.66 -0.80
CA SER A 136 -0.55 -15.77 -0.38
C SER A 136 -0.57 -16.91 -1.40
N ASP A 137 -1.75 -17.31 -1.89
CA ASP A 137 -1.92 -18.35 -2.90
C ASP A 137 -1.19 -17.99 -4.22
N ILE A 138 -1.23 -16.71 -4.62
CA ILE A 138 -0.47 -16.22 -5.79
C ILE A 138 1.04 -16.36 -5.53
N VAL A 139 1.53 -15.93 -4.36
CA VAL A 139 2.95 -16.03 -4.01
C VAL A 139 3.41 -17.48 -4.04
N LEU A 140 2.69 -18.40 -3.39
CA LEU A 140 3.02 -19.82 -3.34
C LEU A 140 3.08 -20.43 -4.75
N ARG A 141 2.10 -20.13 -5.60
CA ARG A 141 2.07 -20.59 -6.99
C ARG A 141 3.26 -20.07 -7.79
N VAL A 142 3.58 -18.78 -7.67
CA VAL A 142 4.71 -18.15 -8.38
C VAL A 142 6.06 -18.73 -7.95
N VAL A 143 6.21 -19.03 -6.66
CA VAL A 143 7.45 -19.55 -6.09
C VAL A 143 7.56 -21.08 -6.23
N GLY A 144 6.45 -21.76 -6.55
CA GLY A 144 6.40 -23.23 -6.64
C GLY A 144 6.39 -23.91 -5.27
N ARG A 145 5.61 -23.36 -4.35
CA ARG A 145 5.39 -23.89 -3.01
C ARG A 145 3.89 -24.13 -2.78
N ASP A 146 3.57 -24.80 -1.69
CA ASP A 146 2.20 -25.10 -1.28
C ASP A 146 1.84 -24.45 0.07
N ASP A 147 0.61 -24.65 0.49
CA ASP A 147 0.02 -24.06 1.68
C ASP A 147 0.60 -24.59 3.02
N SER A 148 1.46 -25.61 2.99
CA SER A 148 2.12 -26.15 4.19
C SER A 148 3.03 -25.14 4.90
N LEU A 149 3.43 -24.07 4.19
CA LEU A 149 4.20 -22.96 4.76
C LEU A 149 3.34 -21.92 5.48
N VAL A 150 2.01 -22.02 5.43
CA VAL A 150 1.12 -20.96 5.90
C VAL A 150 0.50 -21.29 7.25
N GLU A 151 0.70 -20.41 8.22
CA GLU A 151 0.00 -20.40 9.49
C GLU A 151 -1.16 -19.39 9.43
N TYR A 152 -2.40 -19.86 9.48
CA TYR A 152 -3.58 -19.00 9.47
C TYR A 152 -3.92 -18.52 10.89
N LYS A 153 -4.13 -17.21 11.04
CA LYS A 153 -4.60 -16.58 12.28
C LYS A 153 -5.86 -15.76 12.03
N GLU A 154 -6.56 -15.44 13.10
CA GLU A 154 -7.65 -14.47 13.08
C GLU A 154 -7.11 -13.05 12.77
N ALA A 155 -8.03 -12.13 12.47
CA ALA A 155 -7.69 -10.77 12.09
C ALA A 155 -6.67 -10.12 13.03
N GLU A 156 -5.67 -9.45 12.47
CA GLU A 156 -4.65 -8.74 13.24
C GLU A 156 -5.28 -7.55 13.98
N ALA A 157 -4.98 -7.45 15.28
CA ALA A 157 -5.46 -6.33 16.09
C ALA A 157 -4.82 -5.00 15.62
N PHE A 158 -5.54 -3.89 15.79
CA PHE A 158 -5.08 -2.55 15.45
C PHE A 158 -4.66 -2.37 13.98
N THR A 159 -5.31 -3.12 13.09
CA THR A 159 -5.10 -3.03 11.65
C THR A 159 -6.46 -2.97 10.95
N THR A 160 -6.64 -2.03 10.04
CA THR A 160 -7.87 -1.89 9.25
C THR A 160 -8.16 -3.18 8.47
N ILE A 161 -9.37 -3.72 8.56
CA ILE A 161 -9.74 -4.98 7.92
C ILE A 161 -9.89 -4.80 6.41
N VAL A 162 -10.61 -3.77 5.97
CA VAL A 162 -10.83 -3.46 4.56
C VAL A 162 -10.43 -2.02 4.29
N LYS A 163 -9.69 -1.78 3.20
CA LYS A 163 -9.34 -0.44 2.74
C LYS A 163 -9.83 -0.27 1.31
N THR A 164 -10.99 0.32 1.16
CA THR A 164 -11.56 0.68 -0.15
C THR A 164 -11.24 2.15 -0.44
N VAL A 165 -10.32 2.39 -1.37
CA VAL A 165 -9.76 3.71 -1.65
C VAL A 165 -10.14 4.17 -3.04
N ASP A 166 -10.51 5.45 -3.16
CA ASP A 166 -10.80 6.11 -4.43
C ASP A 166 -9.51 6.66 -5.06
N PHE A 167 -9.23 6.27 -6.30
CA PHE A 167 -8.09 6.73 -7.09
C PHE A 167 -8.51 7.64 -8.26
N SER A 168 -9.79 7.97 -8.39
CA SER A 168 -10.34 8.70 -9.54
C SER A 168 -9.68 10.05 -9.77
N LYS A 169 -9.26 10.72 -8.71
CA LYS A 169 -8.56 12.01 -8.78
C LYS A 169 -7.17 11.85 -9.39
N ALA A 170 -6.38 10.86 -8.97
CA ALA A 170 -5.07 10.58 -9.55
C ALA A 170 -5.18 10.13 -11.02
N ILE A 171 -6.20 9.34 -11.34
CA ILE A 171 -6.48 8.95 -12.74
C ILE A 171 -6.71 10.18 -13.60
N LYS A 172 -7.54 11.11 -13.13
CA LYS A 172 -7.90 12.32 -13.88
C LYS A 172 -6.76 13.31 -14.02
N ASP A 173 -6.05 13.60 -12.92
CA ASP A 173 -5.12 14.74 -12.84
C ASP A 173 -3.67 14.33 -13.08
N LEU A 174 -3.32 13.06 -12.87
CA LEU A 174 -1.95 12.55 -12.96
C LEU A 174 -1.78 11.39 -13.95
N ASP A 175 -2.80 11.11 -14.77
CA ASP A 175 -2.80 9.96 -15.69
C ASP A 175 -2.42 8.64 -14.99
N HIS A 176 -2.91 8.45 -13.75
CA HIS A 176 -2.68 7.24 -12.98
C HIS A 176 -3.32 6.04 -13.67
N ASN A 177 -2.50 5.13 -14.17
CA ASN A 177 -2.95 3.96 -14.91
C ASN A 177 -2.11 2.73 -14.55
N PRO A 178 -2.38 2.07 -13.42
CA PRO A 178 -1.67 0.85 -13.04
C PRO A 178 -1.95 -0.26 -14.04
N VAL A 179 -0.89 -0.87 -14.57
CA VAL A 179 -0.96 -1.90 -15.62
C VAL A 179 -0.38 -3.25 -15.19
N VAL A 180 0.46 -3.27 -14.13
CA VAL A 180 1.08 -4.48 -13.65
C VAL A 180 0.19 -5.14 -12.61
N GLY A 181 -0.56 -6.17 -13.02
CA GLY A 181 -1.43 -6.92 -12.12
C GLY A 181 -0.68 -7.71 -11.05
N PRO A 182 -1.40 -8.17 -9.99
CA PRO A 182 -0.79 -8.81 -8.82
C PRO A 182 0.11 -10.01 -9.16
N GLU A 183 -0.29 -10.88 -10.05
CA GLU A 183 0.48 -12.09 -10.40
C GLU A 183 1.82 -11.73 -11.06
N GLU A 184 1.79 -10.82 -12.02
CA GLU A 184 2.99 -10.36 -12.71
C GLU A 184 3.92 -9.57 -11.80
N GLY A 185 3.39 -8.67 -10.98
CA GLY A 185 4.19 -7.89 -10.04
C GLY A 185 4.85 -8.78 -8.97
N ILE A 186 4.12 -9.78 -8.44
CA ILE A 186 4.66 -10.76 -7.49
C ILE A 186 5.76 -11.60 -8.17
N ARG A 187 5.57 -12.03 -9.41
CA ARG A 187 6.56 -12.78 -10.17
C ARG A 187 7.86 -11.98 -10.34
N ARG A 188 7.78 -10.74 -10.82
CA ARG A 188 8.95 -9.86 -10.99
C ARG A 188 9.67 -9.60 -9.66
N THR A 189 8.91 -9.41 -8.59
CA THR A 189 9.48 -9.20 -7.25
C THR A 189 10.18 -10.46 -6.74
N ALA A 190 9.59 -11.64 -6.95
CA ALA A 190 10.20 -12.91 -6.57
C ALA A 190 11.48 -13.19 -7.34
N GLU A 191 11.52 -12.93 -8.64
CA GLU A 191 12.73 -13.05 -9.47
C GLU A 191 13.85 -12.13 -8.97
N TRP A 192 13.52 -10.86 -8.74
CA TRP A 192 14.49 -9.91 -8.17
C TRP A 192 15.01 -10.36 -6.80
N MET A 193 14.15 -10.89 -5.92
CA MET A 193 14.59 -11.40 -4.61
C MET A 193 15.48 -12.64 -4.74
N LYS A 194 15.19 -13.55 -5.68
CA LYS A 194 16.08 -14.70 -5.95
C LYS A 194 17.49 -14.25 -6.32
N ASP A 195 17.60 -13.30 -7.23
CA ASP A 195 18.89 -12.77 -7.67
C ASP A 195 19.62 -12.03 -6.53
N LEU A 196 18.90 -11.21 -5.78
CA LEU A 196 19.44 -10.42 -4.68
C LEU A 196 19.99 -11.29 -3.55
N TYR A 197 19.22 -12.28 -3.12
CA TYR A 197 19.54 -13.14 -1.97
C TYR A 197 20.24 -14.43 -2.37
N LYS A 198 20.46 -14.67 -3.67
CA LYS A 198 21.09 -15.88 -4.23
C LYS A 198 20.39 -17.18 -3.81
N LEU A 199 19.06 -17.19 -3.96
CA LEU A 199 18.16 -18.27 -3.57
C LEU A 199 17.80 -19.16 -4.78
#